data_57cb99e255ece7f86a1c41bfcddef245
#
_entry.id   57cb99e255ece7f86a1c41bfcddef245
#
_cell.length_a   1.000
_cell.length_b   1.000
_cell.length_c   1.000
_cell.angle_alpha   90.00
_cell.angle_beta   90.00
_cell.angle_gamma   90.00
#
_symmetry.space_group_name_H-M   'P 1'
#
loop_
_entity.id
_entity.type
_entity.pdbx_description
1 polymer ?
#
loop_
_entity_poly.entity_id
_entity_poly.type
_entity_poly.pdbx_seq_one_letter_code
_entity_poly.pdbx_strand_id
1 'polypeptide(L)'
;TVGSMQGSFTTFLLCSQLDPRKRKILFIDPGFPVQRSQVRILGIPGDSFDIYDYRGEKLGPKLESYLAQGDVAAIVYSNPNNPSWVCLTEEELRTIGELATRYDAIVIEDLAYLCMDFRKPLGRPFEAPYQATVARYTKNWILLISGSKIFSYAGQRIAVAAISDALFRREY
;
A
#
# COMPACT_ATOMS: atom_id res chain seq x y z
N THR A 1 -12.19 10.95 -0.41
CA THR A 1 -11.08 11.83 -0.85
C THR A 1 -11.28 12.25 -2.31
N VAL A 2 -10.64 13.35 -2.69
CA VAL A 2 -10.63 13.85 -4.09
C VAL A 2 -9.67 13.01 -4.93
N GLY A 3 -10.10 11.81 -5.30
CA GLY A 3 -9.28 10.78 -5.90
C GLY A 3 -8.23 10.20 -4.94
N SER A 4 -7.66 9.04 -5.27
CA SER A 4 -6.65 8.39 -4.43
C SER A 4 -5.37 9.22 -4.26
N MET A 5 -5.11 10.19 -5.15
CA MET A 5 -3.94 11.05 -5.03
C MET A 5 -4.00 12.00 -3.83
N GLN A 6 -5.17 12.54 -3.49
CA GLN A 6 -5.33 13.26 -2.23
C GLN A 6 -5.19 12.30 -1.04
N GLY A 7 -5.77 11.10 -1.16
CA GLY A 7 -5.64 10.07 -0.13
C GLY A 7 -4.18 9.72 0.15
N SER A 8 -3.37 9.45 -0.89
CA SER A 8 -1.96 9.14 -0.73
C SER A 8 -1.16 10.30 -0.14
N PHE A 9 -1.40 11.53 -0.60
CA PHE A 9 -0.73 12.72 -0.06
C PHE A 9 -0.98 12.87 1.45
N THR A 10 -2.24 12.76 1.85
CA THR A 10 -2.63 12.88 3.26
C THR A 10 -2.06 11.74 4.10
N THR A 11 -2.11 10.51 3.61
CA THR A 11 -1.58 9.35 4.36
C THR A 11 -0.07 9.41 4.50
N PHE A 12 0.67 9.84 3.48
CA PHE A 12 2.13 10.02 3.58
C PHE A 12 2.49 11.05 4.65
N LEU A 13 1.81 12.21 4.62
CA LEU A 13 2.01 13.25 5.62
C LEU A 13 1.73 12.71 7.03
N LEU A 14 0.58 12.07 7.25
CA LEU A 14 0.21 11.54 8.56
C LEU A 14 1.20 10.48 9.04
N CYS A 15 1.47 9.44 8.22
CA CYS A 15 2.38 8.37 8.62
C CYS A 15 3.77 8.87 9.01
N SER A 16 4.28 9.92 8.33
CA SER A 16 5.59 10.49 8.63
C SER A 16 5.64 11.33 9.92
N GLN A 17 4.49 11.60 10.55
CA GLN A 17 4.39 12.41 11.78
C GLN A 17 4.05 11.59 13.02
N LEU A 18 3.63 10.33 12.86
CA LEU A 18 3.14 9.51 13.98
C LEU A 18 4.26 9.10 14.96
N ASP A 19 5.44 8.76 14.47
CA ASP A 19 6.62 8.45 15.29
C ASP A 19 7.82 9.24 14.75
N PRO A 20 8.42 10.13 15.53
CA PRO A 20 9.54 10.94 15.09
C PRO A 20 10.77 10.13 14.65
N ARG A 21 10.89 8.86 15.07
CA ARG A 21 11.95 7.94 14.66
C ARG A 21 11.66 7.28 13.32
N LYS A 22 10.37 7.20 12.93
CA LYS A 22 9.90 6.51 11.73
C LYS A 22 9.29 7.52 10.77
N ARG A 23 10.09 8.02 9.86
CA ARG A 23 9.62 9.03 8.89
C ARG A 23 9.72 8.58 7.44
N LYS A 24 10.46 7.52 7.16
CA LYS A 24 10.73 7.04 5.80
C LYS A 24 9.52 6.34 5.20
N ILE A 25 9.21 6.66 3.94
CA ILE A 25 8.25 5.91 3.13
C ILE A 25 9.03 4.94 2.22
N LEU A 26 8.76 3.65 2.35
CA LEU A 26 9.39 2.59 1.54
C LEU A 26 8.45 2.20 0.40
N PHE A 27 8.89 2.35 -0.84
CA PHE A 27 8.14 1.95 -2.02
C PHE A 27 8.56 0.56 -2.51
N ILE A 28 7.58 -0.31 -2.75
CA ILE A 28 7.78 -1.53 -3.51
C ILE A 28 7.50 -1.20 -4.98
N ASP A 29 8.56 -1.06 -5.76
CA ASP A 29 8.52 -0.65 -7.15
C ASP A 29 8.31 -1.83 -8.13
N PRO A 30 7.95 -1.52 -9.38
CA PRO A 30 7.62 -0.19 -9.92
C PRO A 30 6.33 0.35 -9.33
N GLY A 31 6.22 1.68 -9.23
CA GLY A 31 5.06 2.34 -8.64
C GLY A 31 4.61 3.57 -9.43
N PHE A 32 3.49 4.15 -9.03
CA PHE A 32 2.96 5.33 -9.69
C PHE A 32 3.81 6.57 -9.37
N PRO A 33 4.44 7.24 -10.38
CA PRO A 33 5.47 8.25 -10.14
C PRO A 33 5.02 9.45 -9.31
N VAL A 34 3.71 9.77 -9.36
CA VAL A 34 3.13 10.90 -8.61
C VAL A 34 3.29 10.71 -7.11
N GLN A 35 3.17 9.49 -6.60
CA GLN A 35 3.33 9.20 -5.17
C GLN A 35 4.73 9.53 -4.68
N ARG A 36 5.77 9.21 -5.45
CA ARG A 36 7.16 9.61 -5.14
C ARG A 36 7.35 11.12 -5.16
N SER A 37 6.70 11.79 -6.13
CA SER A 37 6.73 13.25 -6.19
C SER A 37 6.07 13.88 -4.97
N GLN A 38 4.97 13.31 -4.47
CA GLN A 38 4.31 13.76 -3.24
C GLN A 38 5.25 13.64 -2.02
N VAL A 39 5.89 12.49 -1.83
CA VAL A 39 6.84 12.26 -0.73
C VAL A 39 7.99 13.27 -0.79
N ARG A 40 8.53 13.52 -1.99
CA ARG A 40 9.59 14.52 -2.20
C ARG A 40 9.14 15.96 -1.88
N ILE A 41 7.94 16.35 -2.33
CA ILE A 41 7.39 17.70 -2.05
C ILE A 41 7.15 17.90 -0.56
N LEU A 42 6.73 16.85 0.16
CA LEU A 42 6.54 16.88 1.60
C LEU A 42 7.86 16.88 2.40
N GLY A 43 9.01 16.75 1.74
CA GLY A 43 10.31 16.62 2.42
C GLY A 43 10.45 15.35 3.25
N ILE A 44 9.70 14.30 2.90
CA ILE A 44 9.73 13.01 3.58
C ILE A 44 10.83 12.14 2.96
N PRO A 45 11.68 11.47 3.76
CA PRO A 45 12.64 10.50 3.26
C PRO A 45 11.92 9.35 2.54
N GLY A 46 12.41 8.96 1.37
CA GLY A 46 11.87 7.84 0.60
C GLY A 46 12.97 6.86 0.21
N ASP A 47 12.62 5.57 0.18
CA ASP A 47 13.49 4.51 -0.30
C ASP A 47 12.69 3.51 -1.13
N SER A 48 13.35 2.60 -1.85
CA SER A 48 12.63 1.63 -2.68
C SER A 48 13.46 0.42 -3.08
N PHE A 49 12.75 -0.63 -3.51
CA PHE A 49 13.33 -1.76 -4.24
C PHE A 49 12.35 -2.26 -5.30
N ASP A 50 12.88 -2.87 -6.36
CA ASP A 50 12.07 -3.44 -7.44
C ASP A 50 11.56 -4.83 -7.06
N ILE A 51 10.24 -5.04 -7.13
CA ILE A 51 9.59 -6.31 -6.79
C ILE A 51 9.98 -7.45 -7.74
N TYR A 52 10.35 -7.14 -8.98
CA TYR A 52 10.72 -8.18 -9.96
C TYR A 52 11.92 -9.01 -9.54
N ASP A 53 12.88 -8.38 -8.86
CA ASP A 53 14.07 -9.06 -8.37
C ASP A 53 13.82 -9.86 -7.10
N TYR A 54 12.69 -9.61 -6.42
CA TYR A 54 12.41 -10.12 -5.07
C TYR A 54 11.02 -10.75 -4.93
N ARG A 55 10.52 -11.43 -5.96
CA ARG A 55 9.26 -12.18 -5.90
C ARG A 55 9.35 -13.41 -5.00
N GLY A 56 8.18 -13.82 -4.43
CA GLY A 56 8.07 -15.03 -3.62
C GLY A 56 8.93 -14.98 -2.36
N GLU A 57 9.70 -16.03 -2.11
CA GLU A 57 10.52 -16.20 -0.90
C GLU A 57 11.59 -15.11 -0.71
N LYS A 58 12.01 -14.45 -1.80
CA LYS A 58 13.00 -13.37 -1.73
C LYS A 58 12.45 -12.07 -1.14
N LEU A 59 11.12 -11.89 -1.15
CA LEU A 59 10.47 -10.67 -0.70
C LEU A 59 10.72 -10.43 0.81
N GLY A 60 10.56 -11.47 1.61
CA GLY A 60 10.71 -11.37 3.06
C GLY A 60 12.06 -10.80 3.49
N PRO A 61 13.18 -11.46 3.16
CA PRO A 61 14.52 -10.97 3.52
C PRO A 61 14.80 -9.55 2.98
N LYS A 62 14.34 -9.23 1.77
CA LYS A 62 14.55 -7.92 1.17
C LYS A 62 13.79 -6.83 1.93
N LEU A 63 12.51 -7.04 2.17
CA LEU A 63 11.68 -6.08 2.90
C LEU A 63 12.18 -5.90 4.34
N GLU A 64 12.55 -6.99 5.00
CA GLU A 64 13.08 -6.97 6.36
C GLU A 64 14.39 -6.17 6.46
N SER A 65 15.26 -6.21 5.44
CA SER A 65 16.50 -5.43 5.43
C SER A 65 16.30 -3.91 5.51
N TYR A 66 15.14 -3.41 5.06
CA TYR A 66 14.75 -2.01 5.24
C TYR A 66 14.09 -1.77 6.60
N LEU A 67 13.15 -2.63 6.98
CA LEU A 67 12.37 -2.46 8.20
C LEU A 67 13.23 -2.56 9.47
N ALA A 68 14.25 -3.40 9.44
CA ALA A 68 15.19 -3.57 10.55
C ALA A 68 16.03 -2.31 10.86
N GLN A 69 16.06 -1.33 9.95
CA GLN A 69 16.70 -0.03 10.21
C GLN A 69 15.90 0.82 11.21
N GLY A 70 14.62 0.52 11.41
CA GLY A 70 13.79 1.14 12.44
C GLY A 70 13.24 2.52 12.09
N ASP A 71 13.44 3.02 10.86
CA ASP A 71 13.07 4.37 10.42
C ASP A 71 11.91 4.40 9.41
N VAL A 72 11.39 3.23 8.99
CA VAL A 72 10.29 3.11 8.04
C VAL A 72 8.94 3.34 8.73
N ALA A 73 8.25 4.40 8.34
CA ALA A 73 6.88 4.71 8.79
C ALA A 73 5.84 3.91 8.03
N ALA A 74 5.98 3.84 6.70
CA ALA A 74 5.03 3.15 5.87
C ALA A 74 5.68 2.45 4.66
N ILE A 75 5.05 1.34 4.24
CA ILE A 75 5.32 0.59 3.02
C ILE A 75 4.23 0.92 2.02
N VAL A 76 4.58 1.21 0.77
CA VAL A 76 3.64 1.61 -0.28
C VAL A 76 3.80 0.76 -1.52
N TYR A 77 2.70 0.27 -2.06
CA TYR A 77 2.63 -0.40 -3.36
C TYR A 77 1.21 -0.33 -3.92
N SER A 78 1.05 -0.61 -5.21
CA SER A 78 -0.27 -0.80 -5.83
C SER A 78 -0.49 -2.27 -6.22
N ASN A 79 -1.77 -2.74 -6.10
CA ASN A 79 -2.12 -4.14 -6.35
C ASN A 79 -3.55 -4.27 -6.92
N PRO A 80 -3.74 -4.60 -8.20
CA PRO A 80 -2.72 -4.75 -9.25
C PRO A 80 -1.86 -3.52 -9.46
N ASN A 81 -0.62 -3.75 -9.87
CA ASN A 81 0.38 -2.69 -9.97
C ASN A 81 0.25 -1.85 -11.24
N ASN A 82 0.53 -0.57 -11.13
CA ASN A 82 0.75 0.34 -12.24
C ASN A 82 2.22 0.84 -12.18
N PRO A 83 3.04 0.62 -13.23
CA PRO A 83 2.68 0.26 -14.61
C PRO A 83 2.83 -1.24 -14.96
N SER A 84 3.35 -2.06 -14.05
CA SER A 84 3.84 -3.40 -14.37
C SER A 84 2.75 -4.47 -14.50
N TRP A 85 1.55 -4.18 -14.01
CA TRP A 85 0.46 -5.16 -13.88
C TRP A 85 0.79 -6.37 -12.99
N VAL A 86 1.84 -6.31 -12.20
CA VAL A 86 2.12 -7.33 -11.20
C VAL A 86 0.96 -7.35 -10.19
N CYS A 87 0.41 -8.54 -9.98
CA CYS A 87 -0.49 -8.80 -8.88
C CYS A 87 0.27 -9.60 -7.83
N LEU A 88 0.28 -9.13 -6.60
CA LEU A 88 0.90 -9.83 -5.49
C LEU A 88 0.12 -11.11 -5.17
N THR A 89 0.83 -12.16 -4.82
CA THR A 89 0.23 -13.42 -4.34
C THR A 89 -0.24 -13.25 -2.90
N GLU A 90 -1.12 -14.14 -2.44
CA GLU A 90 -1.55 -14.14 -1.04
C GLU A 90 -0.38 -14.35 -0.08
N GLU A 91 0.62 -15.14 -0.48
CA GLU A 91 1.83 -15.37 0.31
C GLU A 91 2.70 -14.11 0.40
N GLU A 92 2.86 -13.38 -0.70
CA GLU A 92 3.58 -12.10 -0.70
C GLU A 92 2.85 -11.06 0.17
N LEU A 93 1.52 -10.98 0.09
CA LEU A 93 0.72 -10.10 0.94
C LEU A 93 0.82 -10.48 2.43
N ARG A 94 0.85 -11.79 2.73
CA ARG A 94 1.07 -12.30 4.08
C ARG A 94 2.44 -11.87 4.61
N THR A 95 3.48 -12.08 3.83
CA THR A 95 4.86 -11.68 4.18
C THR A 95 4.94 -10.18 4.47
N ILE A 96 4.34 -9.34 3.63
CA ILE A 96 4.30 -7.88 3.86
C ILE A 96 3.56 -7.57 5.17
N GLY A 97 2.38 -8.18 5.39
CA GLY A 97 1.56 -7.92 6.57
C GLY A 97 2.21 -8.36 7.88
N GLU A 98 2.84 -9.54 7.91
CA GLU A 98 3.54 -10.06 9.08
C GLU A 98 4.75 -9.18 9.44
N LEU A 99 5.56 -8.80 8.45
CA LEU A 99 6.69 -7.91 8.66
C LEU A 99 6.24 -6.51 9.08
N ALA A 100 5.19 -5.96 8.47
CA ALA A 100 4.62 -4.68 8.88
C ALA A 100 4.15 -4.71 10.34
N THR A 101 3.56 -5.83 10.77
CA THR A 101 3.16 -6.02 12.18
C THR A 101 4.37 -6.10 13.10
N ARG A 102 5.38 -6.91 12.73
CA ARG A 102 6.59 -7.13 13.54
C ARG A 102 7.38 -5.84 13.76
N TYR A 103 7.51 -5.02 12.73
CA TYR A 103 8.29 -3.79 12.77
C TYR A 103 7.45 -2.54 13.00
N ASP A 104 6.16 -2.72 13.28
CA ASP A 104 5.21 -1.62 13.48
C ASP A 104 5.29 -0.56 12.36
N ALA A 105 5.29 -1.01 11.12
CA ALA A 105 5.17 -0.18 9.94
C ALA A 105 3.72 -0.18 9.42
N ILE A 106 3.27 0.90 8.80
CA ILE A 106 1.94 0.98 8.20
C ILE A 106 2.03 0.53 6.74
N VAL A 107 1.07 -0.26 6.25
CA VAL A 107 0.99 -0.62 4.83
C VAL A 107 -0.05 0.25 4.15
N ILE A 108 0.36 1.02 3.15
CA ILE A 108 -0.52 1.79 2.27
C ILE A 108 -0.64 1.01 0.96
N GLU A 109 -1.75 0.29 0.80
CA GLU A 109 -2.04 -0.47 -0.42
C GLU A 109 -2.92 0.36 -1.35
N ASP A 110 -2.36 0.75 -2.52
CA ASP A 110 -3.10 1.49 -3.55
C ASP A 110 -3.87 0.51 -4.43
N LEU A 111 -5.18 0.53 -4.28
CA LEU A 111 -6.14 -0.33 -4.95
C LEU A 111 -6.86 0.41 -6.10
N ALA A 112 -6.14 1.27 -6.84
CA ALA A 112 -6.71 1.95 -8.00
C ALA A 112 -7.24 0.98 -9.06
N TYR A 113 -6.69 -0.22 -9.14
CA TYR A 113 -7.08 -1.30 -10.06
C TYR A 113 -7.74 -2.49 -9.34
N LEU A 114 -8.40 -2.25 -8.20
CA LEU A 114 -9.16 -3.29 -7.48
C LEU A 114 -10.11 -4.01 -8.43
N CYS A 115 -10.23 -5.33 -8.28
CA CYS A 115 -11.04 -6.21 -9.14
C CYS A 115 -10.56 -6.34 -10.59
N MET A 116 -9.35 -5.90 -10.91
CA MET A 116 -8.77 -6.02 -12.25
C MET A 116 -7.64 -7.06 -12.34
N ASP A 117 -7.58 -8.03 -11.42
CA ASP A 117 -6.74 -9.22 -11.57
C ASP A 117 -7.49 -10.26 -12.41
N PHE A 118 -7.20 -10.29 -13.71
CA PHE A 118 -7.89 -11.17 -14.66
C PHE A 118 -7.31 -12.60 -14.73
N ARG A 119 -6.37 -12.95 -13.86
CA ARG A 119 -5.81 -14.31 -13.80
C ARG A 119 -6.77 -15.34 -13.23
N LYS A 120 -7.76 -14.89 -12.47
CA LYS A 120 -8.80 -15.72 -11.88
C LYS A 120 -10.13 -14.97 -11.81
N PRO A 121 -11.27 -15.67 -11.86
CA PRO A 121 -12.56 -15.01 -11.66
C PRO A 121 -12.65 -14.48 -10.23
N LEU A 122 -13.22 -13.30 -10.10
CA LEU A 122 -13.62 -12.73 -8.83
C LEU A 122 -15.12 -12.95 -8.61
N GLY A 123 -15.55 -12.98 -7.36
CA GLY A 123 -16.95 -13.04 -7.00
C GLY A 123 -17.73 -11.78 -7.38
N ARG A 124 -19.03 -11.85 -7.18
CA ARG A 124 -19.91 -10.67 -7.28
C ARG A 124 -19.72 -9.79 -6.05
N PRO A 125 -20.19 -8.53 -6.06
CA PRO A 125 -20.21 -7.71 -4.86
C PRO A 125 -20.83 -8.45 -3.69
N PHE A 126 -20.14 -8.46 -2.55
CA PHE A 126 -20.51 -9.14 -1.29
C PHE A 126 -20.48 -10.68 -1.34
N GLU A 127 -19.99 -11.29 -2.43
CA GLU A 127 -19.84 -12.74 -2.56
C GLU A 127 -18.37 -13.10 -2.84
N ALA A 128 -17.89 -14.17 -2.22
CA ALA A 128 -16.55 -14.71 -2.49
C ALA A 128 -16.47 -15.32 -3.92
N PRO A 129 -15.28 -15.43 -4.50
CA PRO A 129 -13.99 -15.03 -3.96
C PRO A 129 -13.71 -13.53 -4.09
N TYR A 130 -13.12 -12.94 -3.05
CA TYR A 130 -12.69 -11.54 -3.06
C TYR A 130 -11.23 -11.43 -3.49
N GLN A 131 -10.86 -10.27 -4.05
CA GLN A 131 -9.44 -9.96 -4.23
C GLN A 131 -8.75 -9.92 -2.86
N ALA A 132 -7.61 -10.61 -2.76
CA ALA A 132 -6.80 -10.56 -1.56
C ALA A 132 -6.16 -9.17 -1.41
N THR A 133 -6.11 -8.67 -0.17
CA THR A 133 -5.43 -7.45 0.23
C THR A 133 -4.63 -7.70 1.50
N VAL A 134 -3.70 -6.81 1.82
CA VAL A 134 -2.90 -6.92 3.04
C VAL A 134 -3.73 -6.87 4.31
N ALA A 135 -4.94 -6.33 4.26
CA ALA A 135 -5.86 -6.22 5.39
C ALA A 135 -6.19 -7.58 6.07
N ARG A 136 -5.97 -8.71 5.36
CA ARG A 136 -6.10 -10.07 5.92
C ARG A 136 -4.96 -10.43 6.88
N TYR A 137 -3.80 -9.80 6.77
CA TYR A 137 -2.56 -10.29 7.37
C TYR A 137 -1.92 -9.34 8.37
N THR A 138 -2.45 -8.13 8.50
CA THR A 138 -2.03 -7.15 9.50
C THR A 138 -3.20 -6.28 9.93
N LYS A 139 -3.03 -5.56 11.03
CA LYS A 139 -3.93 -4.47 11.45
C LYS A 139 -3.35 -3.09 11.16
N ASN A 140 -2.14 -3.02 10.64
CA ASN A 140 -1.45 -1.77 10.31
C ASN A 140 -1.63 -1.41 8.83
N TRP A 141 -2.87 -1.20 8.39
CA TRP A 141 -3.14 -0.96 6.97
C TRP A 141 -4.03 0.26 6.70
N ILE A 142 -3.76 0.88 5.57
CA ILE A 142 -4.60 1.88 4.90
C ILE A 142 -4.79 1.42 3.45
N LEU A 143 -6.04 1.28 3.00
CA LEU A 143 -6.39 0.92 1.63
C LEU A 143 -6.89 2.16 0.90
N LEU A 144 -6.30 2.49 -0.25
CA LEU A 144 -6.73 3.59 -1.11
C LEU A 144 -7.52 3.02 -2.29
N ILE A 145 -8.84 3.10 -2.24
CA ILE A 145 -9.74 2.53 -3.24
C ILE A 145 -10.24 3.65 -4.15
N SER A 146 -9.92 3.57 -5.45
CA SER A 146 -10.25 4.61 -6.42
C SER A 146 -11.39 4.22 -7.35
N GLY A 147 -12.37 5.10 -7.54
CA GLY A 147 -13.38 4.96 -8.59
C GLY A 147 -12.86 5.23 -10.00
N SER A 148 -11.65 5.79 -10.12
CA SER A 148 -11.11 6.25 -11.41
C SER A 148 -10.96 5.15 -12.45
N LYS A 149 -10.56 3.94 -12.05
CA LYS A 149 -10.31 2.80 -12.95
C LYS A 149 -11.41 1.75 -12.85
N ILE A 150 -11.79 1.36 -11.64
CA ILE A 150 -12.79 0.32 -11.37
C ILE A 150 -14.12 0.65 -12.08
N PHE A 151 -14.52 1.91 -12.04
CA PHE A 151 -15.79 2.37 -12.62
C PHE A 151 -15.60 3.29 -13.83
N SER A 152 -14.40 3.39 -14.41
CA SER A 152 -14.08 4.34 -15.49
C SER A 152 -14.50 5.79 -15.17
N TYR A 153 -14.35 6.19 -13.90
CA TYR A 153 -14.93 7.42 -13.35
C TYR A 153 -13.85 8.43 -12.93
N ALA A 154 -12.78 8.50 -13.71
CA ALA A 154 -11.59 9.29 -13.38
C ALA A 154 -11.88 10.78 -13.20
N GLY A 155 -12.79 11.34 -14.01
CA GLY A 155 -13.14 12.77 -13.98
C GLY A 155 -13.87 13.21 -12.71
N GLN A 156 -14.58 12.33 -12.04
CA GLN A 156 -15.36 12.63 -10.85
C GLN A 156 -14.53 12.76 -9.57
N ARG A 157 -13.27 12.36 -9.61
CA ARG A 157 -12.32 12.48 -8.49
C ARG A 157 -12.83 11.86 -7.19
N ILE A 158 -13.38 10.64 -7.25
CA ILE A 158 -13.92 9.91 -6.11
C ILE A 158 -12.97 8.79 -5.71
N ALA A 159 -12.60 8.74 -4.42
CA ALA A 159 -11.88 7.64 -3.81
C ALA A 159 -12.21 7.51 -2.31
N VAL A 160 -11.96 6.33 -1.76
CA VAL A 160 -12.09 6.03 -0.35
C VAL A 160 -10.71 5.68 0.21
N ALA A 161 -10.38 6.22 1.37
CA ALA A 161 -9.30 5.75 2.21
C ALA A 161 -9.92 4.94 3.37
N ALA A 162 -9.79 3.64 3.32
CA ALA A 162 -10.20 2.76 4.41
C ALA A 162 -9.01 2.55 5.34
N ILE A 163 -9.24 2.64 6.64
CA ILE A 163 -8.22 2.52 7.69
C ILE A 163 -8.68 1.42 8.65
N SER A 164 -7.77 0.58 9.13
CA SER A 164 -8.11 -0.43 10.13
C SER A 164 -8.57 0.22 11.44
N ASP A 165 -9.52 -0.40 12.13
CA ASP A 165 -9.99 0.06 13.45
C ASP A 165 -8.83 0.21 14.44
N ALA A 166 -7.89 -0.73 14.42
CA ALA A 166 -6.76 -0.72 15.32
C ALA A 166 -5.82 0.49 15.07
N LEU A 167 -5.60 0.82 13.79
CA LEU A 167 -4.77 1.97 13.42
C LEU A 167 -5.51 3.29 13.70
N PHE A 168 -6.80 3.34 13.40
CA PHE A 168 -7.62 4.54 13.61
C PHE A 168 -7.75 4.93 15.07
N ARG A 169 -7.81 3.94 15.99
CA ARG A 169 -7.93 4.16 17.44
C ARG A 169 -6.59 4.25 18.17
N ARG A 170 -5.47 4.15 17.45
CA ARG A 170 -4.16 4.21 18.07
C ARG A 170 -3.87 5.63 18.55
N GLU A 171 -3.48 5.74 19.81
CA GLU A 171 -2.94 6.97 20.39
C GLU A 171 -1.43 7.05 20.15
N TYR A 172 -0.92 8.24 19.88
CA TYR A 172 0.48 8.51 19.54
C TYR A 172 1.09 9.58 20.45
#